data_5d372c2260e420ae90885c910fa300e2
#
_entry.id   5d372c2260e420ae90885c910fa300e2
#
_cell.length_a   1.000
_cell.length_b   1.000
_cell.length_c   1.000
_cell.angle_alpha   90.00
_cell.angle_beta   90.00
_cell.angle_gamma   90.00
#
_symmetry.space_group_name_H-M   'P 1'
#
loop_
_entity.id
_entity.type
_entity.pdbx_description
1 polymer ?
#
loop_
_entity_poly.entity_id
_entity_poly.type
_entity_poly.pdbx_seq_one_letter_code
_entity_poly.pdbx_strand_id
1 'polypeptide(L)'
;MSTQEQPVFDHSGSSFDSFLEEEGILDEVEAVAIKRVIAWQLAEAMKVGKISKKAMAQRMGTSRSQLDRLLDPENSAVHLQTIARGARALGKRLRLEMTDAA
;
A
#
# COMPACT_ATOMS: atom_id res chain seq x y z
N MET A 1 10.55 15.15 -15.99
CA MET A 1 10.26 15.05 -15.51
C MET A 1 9.77 14.84 -14.98
N SER A 2 9.39 14.99 -14.81
CA SER A 2 8.91 14.96 -14.28
C SER A 2 8.51 14.64 -13.61
N THR A 3 8.58 14.69 -13.29
CA THR A 3 8.34 14.60 -12.41
C THR A 3 7.43 14.09 -11.98
N GLN A 4 6.96 13.83 -12.22
CA GLN A 4 6.03 13.45 -11.99
C GLN A 4 5.72 12.24 -11.49
N GLU A 5 6.49 11.47 -11.27
CA GLU A 5 6.27 10.49 -10.61
C GLU A 5 6.17 10.65 -9.31
N GLN A 6 5.10 10.79 -8.73
CA GLN A 6 4.98 11.08 -7.44
C GLN A 6 4.13 10.10 -6.77
N PRO A 7 4.29 9.87 -5.50
CA PRO A 7 3.49 8.95 -4.71
C PRO A 7 2.10 9.42 -4.67
N VAL A 8 1.24 8.51 -4.50
CA VAL A 8 -0.11 8.82 -4.44
C VAL A 8 -0.60 9.13 -3.11
N PHE A 9 0.09 9.73 -2.25
CA PHE A 9 -0.43 10.16 -1.04
C PHE A 9 -1.01 11.49 -1.30
N ASP A 10 -2.26 11.63 -1.27
CA ASP A 10 -2.84 12.89 -1.55
C ASP A 10 -3.37 13.51 -0.34
N HIS A 11 -2.63 14.38 0.26
CA HIS A 11 -3.09 15.06 1.39
C HIS A 11 -3.79 16.28 0.98
N SER A 12 -4.36 16.33 -0.20
CA SER A 12 -4.65 17.49 -0.63
C SER A 12 -5.80 18.00 -0.32
N GLY A 13 -5.98 18.91 -0.30
CA GLY A 13 -6.62 19.91 -0.28
C GLY A 13 -8.05 20.08 -0.33
N SER A 14 -8.83 19.12 -0.26
CA SER A 14 -10.24 19.32 -0.19
C SER A 14 -10.58 19.79 1.21
N SER A 15 -11.68 20.43 1.39
CA SER A 15 -12.06 20.90 2.70
C SER A 15 -12.26 19.78 3.68
N PHE A 16 -12.69 18.63 3.21
CA PHE A 16 -12.83 17.49 4.08
C PHE A 16 -11.47 17.04 4.56
N ASP A 17 -10.51 16.98 3.67
CA ASP A 17 -9.17 16.60 4.03
C ASP A 17 -8.56 17.59 5.00
N SER A 18 -8.78 18.84 4.80
CA SER A 18 -8.26 19.85 5.71
C SER A 18 -8.84 19.69 7.10
N PHE A 19 -10.11 19.38 7.18
CA PHE A 19 -10.74 19.16 8.46
C PHE A 19 -10.11 18.00 9.19
N LEU A 20 -9.92 16.88 8.52
CA LEU A 20 -9.33 15.71 9.12
C LEU A 20 -7.89 15.98 9.53
N GLU A 21 -7.19 16.73 8.71
CA GLU A 21 -5.81 17.02 8.97
C GLU A 21 -5.66 17.85 10.24
N GLU A 22 -6.53 18.79 10.45
CA GLU A 22 -6.50 19.58 11.65
C GLU A 22 -6.72 18.77 12.90
N GLU A 23 -7.48 17.71 12.78
CA GLU A 23 -7.75 16.85 13.91
C GLU A 23 -6.70 15.77 14.08
N GLY A 24 -5.75 15.68 13.16
CA GLY A 24 -4.76 14.64 13.23
C GLY A 24 -5.30 13.28 12.82
N ILE A 25 -6.47 13.24 12.23
CA ILE A 25 -7.09 11.99 11.85
C ILE A 25 -6.79 11.62 10.42
N LEU A 26 -6.54 12.61 9.58
CA LEU A 26 -6.36 12.38 8.17
C LEU A 26 -5.25 11.39 7.87
N ASP A 27 -4.13 11.53 8.52
CA ASP A 27 -3.00 10.65 8.25
C ASP A 27 -3.34 9.20 8.49
N GLU A 28 -4.03 8.93 9.58
CA GLU A 28 -4.43 7.57 9.89
C GLU A 28 -5.45 7.04 8.91
N VAL A 29 -6.46 7.85 8.60
CA VAL A 29 -7.52 7.44 7.70
C VAL A 29 -6.95 7.18 6.31
N GLU A 30 -6.09 8.06 5.87
CA GLU A 30 -5.52 7.93 4.54
C GLU A 30 -4.59 6.73 4.46
N ALA A 31 -3.80 6.49 5.49
CA ALA A 31 -2.90 5.36 5.53
C ALA A 31 -3.67 4.05 5.50
N VAL A 32 -4.76 3.97 6.24
CA VAL A 32 -5.59 2.78 6.24
C VAL A 32 -6.23 2.57 4.87
N ALA A 33 -6.72 3.64 4.26
CA ALA A 33 -7.36 3.53 2.95
C ALA A 33 -6.37 3.06 1.90
N ILE A 34 -5.17 3.60 1.93
CA ILE A 34 -4.13 3.20 1.00
C ILE A 34 -3.77 1.73 1.22
N LYS A 35 -3.63 1.35 2.47
CA LYS A 35 -3.26 -0.03 2.79
C LYS A 35 -4.32 -1.02 2.36
N ARG A 36 -5.58 -0.64 2.46
CA ARG A 36 -6.67 -1.51 2.02
C ARG A 36 -6.57 -1.80 0.53
N VAL A 37 -6.27 -0.78 -0.24
CA VAL A 37 -6.13 -0.94 -1.68
C VAL A 37 -4.94 -1.83 -2.00
N ILE A 38 -3.82 -1.59 -1.34
CA ILE A 38 -2.61 -2.36 -1.57
C ILE A 38 -2.82 -3.82 -1.18
N ALA A 39 -3.40 -4.05 -0.01
CA ALA A 39 -3.65 -5.40 0.47
C ALA A 39 -4.56 -6.16 -0.49
N TRP A 40 -5.58 -5.47 -0.98
CA TRP A 40 -6.51 -6.08 -1.93
C TRP A 40 -5.80 -6.42 -3.24
N GLN A 41 -4.98 -5.51 -3.73
CA GLN A 41 -4.27 -5.73 -4.99
C GLN A 41 -3.30 -6.89 -4.86
N LEU A 42 -2.59 -6.99 -3.74
CA LEU A 42 -1.67 -8.08 -3.52
C LEU A 42 -2.40 -9.41 -3.42
N ALA A 43 -3.49 -9.43 -2.69
CA ALA A 43 -4.29 -10.65 -2.53
C ALA A 43 -4.88 -11.10 -3.86
N GLU A 44 -5.37 -10.16 -4.65
CA GLU A 44 -5.91 -10.49 -5.96
C GLU A 44 -4.84 -11.04 -6.89
N ALA A 45 -3.67 -10.45 -6.87
CA ALA A 45 -2.58 -10.92 -7.72
C ALA A 45 -2.15 -12.32 -7.31
N MET A 46 -2.13 -12.61 -6.02
CA MET A 46 -1.83 -13.96 -5.55
C MET A 46 -2.87 -14.95 -6.01
N LYS A 47 -4.13 -14.55 -5.95
CA LYS A 47 -5.24 -15.40 -6.34
C LYS A 47 -5.18 -15.71 -7.84
N VAL A 48 -4.98 -14.68 -8.63
CA VAL A 48 -4.89 -14.85 -10.08
C VAL A 48 -3.71 -15.72 -10.45
N GLY A 49 -2.58 -15.54 -9.78
CA GLY A 49 -1.39 -16.35 -10.04
C GLY A 49 -1.39 -17.68 -9.36
N LYS A 50 -2.40 -17.96 -8.56
CA LYS A 50 -2.50 -19.20 -7.79
C LYS A 50 -1.27 -19.40 -6.91
N ILE A 51 -0.88 -18.34 -6.22
CA ILE A 51 0.28 -18.34 -5.37
C ILE A 51 -0.16 -18.47 -3.93
N SER A 52 0.29 -19.50 -3.25
CA SER A 52 -0.05 -19.70 -1.85
C SER A 52 0.69 -18.72 -0.98
N LYS A 53 0.23 -18.55 0.25
CA LYS A 53 0.92 -17.70 1.20
C LYS A 53 2.33 -18.23 1.48
N LYS A 54 2.48 -19.55 1.53
CA LYS A 54 3.77 -20.14 1.74
C LYS A 54 4.72 -19.77 0.60
N ALA A 55 4.27 -19.92 -0.62
CA ALA A 55 5.08 -19.60 -1.77
C ALA A 55 5.40 -18.11 -1.81
N MET A 56 4.43 -17.29 -1.48
CA MET A 56 4.61 -15.84 -1.47
C MET A 56 5.66 -15.44 -0.44
N ALA A 57 5.57 -16.00 0.77
CA ALA A 57 6.53 -15.70 1.82
C ALA A 57 7.95 -16.11 1.40
N GLN A 58 8.06 -17.24 0.74
CA GLN A 58 9.34 -17.71 0.22
C GLN A 58 9.89 -16.76 -0.84
N ARG A 59 9.06 -16.34 -1.74
CA ARG A 59 9.47 -15.40 -2.80
C ARG A 59 9.94 -14.08 -2.23
N MET A 60 9.30 -13.64 -1.18
CA MET A 60 9.65 -12.39 -0.55
C MET A 60 10.83 -12.53 0.40
N GLY A 61 11.17 -13.73 0.79
CA GLY A 61 12.20 -13.96 1.79
C GLY A 61 11.76 -13.47 3.15
N THR A 62 10.50 -13.70 3.49
CA THR A 62 9.93 -13.20 4.74
C THR A 62 9.16 -14.29 5.45
N SER A 63 8.73 -14.03 6.66
CA SER A 63 7.97 -14.99 7.44
C SER A 63 6.51 -14.92 7.09
N ARG A 64 5.79 -15.97 7.46
CA ARG A 64 4.36 -16.01 7.26
C ARG A 64 3.67 -14.89 8.04
N SER A 65 4.16 -14.62 9.23
CA SER A 65 3.60 -13.58 10.06
C SER A 65 3.75 -12.22 9.40
N GLN A 66 4.90 -11.94 8.82
CA GLN A 66 5.13 -10.70 8.12
C GLN A 66 4.23 -10.59 6.89
N LEU A 67 4.06 -11.69 6.19
CA LEU A 67 3.17 -11.70 5.04
C LEU A 67 1.73 -11.44 5.47
N ASP A 68 1.31 -12.03 6.56
CA ASP A 68 -0.05 -11.82 7.06
C ASP A 68 -0.27 -10.35 7.39
N ARG A 69 0.72 -9.69 7.95
CA ARG A 69 0.62 -8.26 8.23
C ARG A 69 0.54 -7.45 6.94
N LEU A 70 1.28 -7.86 5.94
CA LEU A 70 1.25 -7.17 4.66
C LEU A 70 -0.12 -7.28 4.02
N LEU A 71 -0.74 -8.44 4.13
CA LEU A 71 -2.04 -8.68 3.50
C LEU A 71 -3.22 -8.22 4.36
N ASP A 72 -2.96 -7.78 5.58
CA ASP A 72 -4.01 -7.33 6.48
C ASP A 72 -4.42 -5.90 6.10
N PRO A 73 -5.62 -5.69 5.64
CA PRO A 73 -6.06 -4.36 5.20
C PRO A 73 -6.14 -3.35 6.34
N GLU A 74 -6.17 -3.82 7.57
CA GLU A 74 -6.28 -2.91 8.70
C GLU A 74 -4.92 -2.54 9.27
N ASN A 75 -3.87 -3.17 8.83
CA ASN A 75 -2.54 -2.87 9.34
C ASN A 75 -1.86 -1.86 8.43
N SER A 76 -1.80 -0.61 8.87
CA SER A 76 -1.17 0.43 8.09
C SER A 76 0.31 0.62 8.44
N ALA A 77 0.80 -0.10 9.45
CA ALA A 77 2.17 0.05 9.90
C ALA A 77 3.10 -0.88 9.12
N VAL A 78 3.26 -0.63 7.85
CA VAL A 78 4.10 -1.45 7.01
C VAL A 78 4.99 -0.53 6.18
N HIS A 79 6.22 -0.97 5.96
CA HIS A 79 7.16 -0.15 5.23
C HIS A 79 6.95 -0.26 3.72
N LEU A 80 7.23 0.84 3.02
CA LEU A 80 7.13 0.83 1.56
C LEU A 80 8.04 -0.23 0.95
N GLN A 81 9.18 -0.46 1.58
CA GLN A 81 10.12 -1.47 1.11
C GLN A 81 9.48 -2.84 1.11
N THR A 82 8.70 -3.15 2.13
CA THR A 82 8.01 -4.43 2.23
C THR A 82 6.96 -4.55 1.15
N ILE A 83 6.22 -3.49 0.91
CA ILE A 83 5.20 -3.48 -0.12
C ILE A 83 5.84 -3.67 -1.49
N ALA A 84 6.94 -2.98 -1.74
CA ALA A 84 7.64 -3.10 -3.01
C ALA A 84 8.17 -4.52 -3.22
N ARG A 85 8.65 -5.13 -2.14
CA ARG A 85 9.13 -6.51 -2.19
C ARG A 85 7.98 -7.46 -2.53
N GLY A 86 6.82 -7.24 -1.95
CA GLY A 86 5.64 -8.02 -2.27
C GLY A 86 5.24 -7.88 -3.72
N ALA A 87 5.24 -6.66 -4.22
CA ALA A 87 4.89 -6.42 -5.62
C ALA A 87 5.87 -7.14 -6.54
N ARG A 88 7.15 -7.05 -6.21
CA ARG A 88 8.18 -7.67 -7.04
C ARG A 88 8.04 -9.20 -7.03
N ALA A 89 7.67 -9.77 -5.91
CA ALA A 89 7.47 -11.20 -5.82
C ALA A 89 6.35 -11.69 -6.72
N LEU A 90 5.45 -10.79 -7.08
CA LEU A 90 4.34 -11.08 -7.97
C LEU A 90 4.61 -10.65 -9.42
N GLY A 91 5.83 -10.24 -9.70
CA GLY A 91 6.16 -9.77 -11.03
C GLY A 91 5.59 -8.41 -11.35
N LYS A 92 5.28 -7.64 -10.31
CA LYS A 92 4.68 -6.32 -10.48
C LYS A 92 5.61 -5.24 -9.93
N ARG A 93 5.25 -4.02 -10.19
CA ARG A 93 6.03 -2.89 -9.71
C ARG A 93 5.12 -2.00 -8.88
N LEU A 94 5.60 -1.58 -7.75
CA LEU A 94 4.88 -0.61 -6.96
C LEU A 94 5.03 0.77 -7.59
N ARG A 95 3.93 1.44 -7.79
CA ARG A 95 3.96 2.78 -8.33
C ARG A 95 3.19 3.70 -7.41
N LEU A 96 3.82 4.78 -7.01
CA LEU A 96 3.21 5.77 -6.15
C LEU A 96 3.26 7.12 -6.85
N GLU A 97 2.21 7.87 -6.69
CA GLU A 97 2.12 9.19 -7.31
C GLU A 97 1.54 10.17 -6.33
N MET A 98 2.08 11.37 -6.35
CA MET A 98 1.45 12.45 -5.63
C MET A 98 0.75 13.33 -6.64
N THR A 99 -0.46 13.69 -6.33
CA THR A 99 -1.23 14.53 -7.21
C THR A 99 -1.43 15.88 -6.55
N ASP A 100 -1.71 16.86 -7.36
CA ASP A 100 -1.94 18.20 -6.83
C ASP A 100 -3.21 18.21 -6.02
N ALA A 101 -3.20 19.04 -5.00
CA ALA A 101 -4.41 19.26 -4.23
C ALA A 101 -5.40 20.02 -5.09
N ALA A 102 -6.59 19.63 -5.03
CA ALA A 102 -7.59 20.23 -5.89
C ALA A 102 -7.99 21.66 -5.47
#